data_584d2282bda6155e7227070f1605b2ca
#
_entry.id   584d2282bda6155e7227070f1605b2ca
#
_cell.length_a   1.000
_cell.length_b   1.000
_cell.length_c   1.000
_cell.angle_alpha   90.00
_cell.angle_beta   90.00
_cell.angle_gamma   90.00
#
_symmetry.space_group_name_H-M   'P 1'
#
loop_
_entity.id
_entity.type
_entity.pdbx_description
1 polymer ?
#
loop_
_entity_poly.entity_id
_entity_poly.type
_entity_poly.pdbx_seq_one_letter_code
_entity_poly.pdbx_strand_id
1 'polypeptide(L)'
;FMIDKGEKIGLVGVNGSGKTTLLRCLLAPETVDGGVVRFEPGLKIGYVEQGFQNIGTGSLWQFMLRSCPEIVTMREELAALEARSAQLEPGAELDGVLEEYARVTKRYEHVDGYNYEAFIKRVLIGLGFEEAVWDKTAEHFSGGQKTRMMLAAALVRQPDFLILDEPTNHLDIAMTEWLEKYLQEFKGGLLAVSHDRAFLDNIATRILEMEGGHLTSFKGNYSKYLVQKELQTATLEAAYASQQDYIARTEAYIRRFKAGIKSKMARGRQSQLDRLERMDAPVQHEEFALRLPPAPESAERVLILDNLSVGYGDNVLLHDIDLVLRKGEKVGLLGPNGTGKTTLLKTVLGELPPLKGTAQIGNRVKVGYFSQSYERLAPKQTLLDNFLVEYGFTEERTRSLLGGMLFHGDDVFKEIGTLSGGQKARLVLLKLVLDGANCLVLDEPTNHLDIMARETVEAALTAFDGTVLVVSHDRYFINEIADRIWELEDHRVCDYKGNYDFYLEEKAKRRLLQAAVPSSAPVQRKAAPEPISSTVKSSGRHKRVYSPQEAEKLLAKVELSIREQEALLGVLEGRMADPASHTDPEASAALAAEHAALQAEIEKLMLRWEELMTAAEALQE
;
A
#
# COMPACT_ATOMS: atom_id res chain seq x y z
N PHE A 1 21.32 13.49 6.47
CA PHE A 1 20.96 12.13 6.89
C PHE A 1 22.02 11.13 6.42
N MET A 2 22.06 9.97 7.04
CA MET A 2 22.96 8.87 6.71
C MET A 2 22.13 7.59 6.56
N ILE A 3 22.53 6.72 5.65
CA ILE A 3 21.89 5.43 5.40
C ILE A 3 22.92 4.34 5.61
N ASP A 4 22.63 3.41 6.50
CA ASP A 4 23.49 2.30 6.83
C ASP A 4 23.26 1.09 5.90
N LYS A 5 24.27 0.20 5.83
CA LYS A 5 24.18 -1.01 5.04
C LYS A 5 23.02 -1.91 5.52
N GLY A 6 22.17 -2.33 4.60
CA GLY A 6 20.99 -3.15 4.91
C GLY A 6 19.80 -2.39 5.50
N GLU A 7 19.92 -1.08 5.69
CA GLU A 7 18.82 -0.25 6.16
C GLU A 7 17.79 -0.03 5.04
N LYS A 8 16.52 -0.08 5.38
CA LYS A 8 15.41 0.09 4.44
C LYS A 8 14.62 1.33 4.80
N ILE A 9 14.73 2.35 3.98
CA ILE A 9 14.17 3.69 4.24
C ILE A 9 13.02 3.96 3.31
N GLY A 10 11.87 4.35 3.87
CA GLY A 10 10.75 4.93 3.14
C GLY A 10 10.86 6.46 3.15
N LEU A 11 10.77 7.09 1.99
CA LEU A 11 10.72 8.55 1.85
C LEU A 11 9.29 8.97 1.52
N VAL A 12 8.68 9.73 2.41
CA VAL A 12 7.31 10.23 2.31
C VAL A 12 7.27 11.76 2.25
N GLY A 13 6.18 12.32 1.75
CA GLY A 13 5.95 13.77 1.66
C GLY A 13 4.96 14.09 0.56
N VAL A 14 4.34 15.27 0.63
CA VAL A 14 3.36 15.74 -0.37
C VAL A 14 3.97 15.85 -1.76
N ASN A 15 3.13 15.81 -2.79
CA ASN A 15 3.59 16.00 -4.16
C ASN A 15 4.19 17.42 -4.31
N GLY A 16 5.37 17.50 -4.96
CA GLY A 16 6.11 18.75 -5.08
C GLY A 16 7.00 19.11 -3.89
N SER A 17 7.08 18.30 -2.82
CA SER A 17 7.99 18.55 -1.69
C SER A 17 9.48 18.43 -2.02
N GLY A 18 9.83 17.90 -3.21
CA GLY A 18 11.22 17.76 -3.65
C GLY A 18 11.80 16.33 -3.56
N LYS A 19 10.97 15.30 -3.32
CA LYS A 19 11.43 13.89 -3.22
C LYS A 19 12.28 13.45 -4.41
N THR A 20 11.75 13.60 -5.63
CA THR A 20 12.49 13.24 -6.86
C THR A 20 13.72 14.10 -7.06
N THR A 21 13.70 15.38 -6.66
CA THR A 21 14.87 16.26 -6.68
C THR A 21 15.96 15.73 -5.74
N LEU A 22 15.59 15.32 -4.53
CA LEU A 22 16.51 14.69 -3.59
C LEU A 22 17.15 13.43 -4.19
N LEU A 23 16.35 12.56 -4.82
CA LEU A 23 16.87 11.35 -5.47
C LEU A 23 17.86 11.70 -6.59
N ARG A 24 17.55 12.71 -7.41
CA ARG A 24 18.48 13.20 -8.46
C ARG A 24 19.77 13.75 -7.87
N CYS A 25 19.71 14.53 -6.79
CA CYS A 25 20.90 15.01 -6.09
C CYS A 25 21.77 13.87 -5.53
N LEU A 26 21.15 12.78 -5.08
CA LEU A 26 21.91 11.60 -4.65
C LEU A 26 22.62 10.91 -5.82
N LEU A 27 22.00 10.85 -6.99
CA LEU A 27 22.54 10.19 -8.18
C LEU A 27 23.57 11.03 -8.95
N ALA A 28 23.45 12.36 -8.89
CA ALA A 28 24.33 13.33 -9.53
C ALA A 28 24.83 14.34 -8.47
N PRO A 29 25.78 13.94 -7.59
CA PRO A 29 26.27 14.78 -6.50
C PRO A 29 26.85 16.13 -6.93
N GLU A 30 27.30 16.24 -8.16
CA GLU A 30 27.83 17.47 -8.78
C GLU A 30 26.76 18.54 -9.02
N THR A 31 25.47 18.19 -8.98
CA THR A 31 24.36 19.12 -9.21
C THR A 31 23.84 19.79 -7.95
N VAL A 32 24.45 19.48 -6.78
CA VAL A 32 24.01 19.98 -5.48
C VAL A 32 24.53 21.39 -5.24
N ASP A 33 23.64 22.34 -4.97
CA ASP A 33 24.00 23.75 -4.71
C ASP A 33 24.80 23.94 -3.40
N GLY A 34 24.63 23.03 -2.44
CA GLY A 34 25.32 23.08 -1.16
C GLY A 34 25.27 21.76 -0.40
N GLY A 35 26.26 21.53 0.45
CA GLY A 35 26.41 20.29 1.19
C GLY A 35 27.32 19.28 0.47
N VAL A 36 27.34 18.04 0.96
CA VAL A 36 28.18 16.96 0.41
C VAL A 36 27.42 15.66 0.43
N VAL A 37 27.33 15.01 -0.73
CA VAL A 37 26.86 13.64 -0.87
C VAL A 37 28.08 12.71 -0.95
N ARG A 38 28.10 11.69 -0.10
CA ARG A 38 29.20 10.71 -0.06
C ARG A 38 28.65 9.30 -0.10
N PHE A 39 29.21 8.49 -1.00
CA PHE A 39 28.98 7.05 -1.05
C PHE A 39 30.25 6.30 -0.68
N GLU A 40 30.08 5.09 -0.19
CA GLU A 40 31.20 4.18 0.00
C GLU A 40 31.87 3.87 -1.35
N PRO A 41 33.21 3.90 -1.45
CA PRO A 41 33.89 3.63 -2.72
C PRO A 41 33.55 2.24 -3.26
N GLY A 42 33.18 2.17 -4.54
CA GLY A 42 32.83 0.91 -5.23
C GLY A 42 31.40 0.43 -5.00
N LEU A 43 30.56 1.21 -4.33
CA LEU A 43 29.14 0.87 -4.10
C LEU A 43 28.39 0.78 -5.44
N LYS A 44 27.74 -0.36 -5.71
CA LYS A 44 26.87 -0.55 -6.87
C LYS A 44 25.49 -0.01 -6.54
N ILE A 45 25.09 1.09 -7.21
CA ILE A 45 23.78 1.72 -7.03
C ILE A 45 22.83 1.26 -8.13
N GLY A 46 21.66 0.72 -7.76
CA GLY A 46 20.53 0.50 -8.65
C GLY A 46 19.52 1.63 -8.52
N TYR A 47 19.08 2.20 -9.63
CA TYR A 47 18.06 3.24 -9.64
C TYR A 47 16.95 2.90 -10.62
N VAL A 48 15.72 3.11 -10.21
CA VAL A 48 14.53 3.03 -11.06
C VAL A 48 13.88 4.40 -11.08
N GLU A 49 13.99 5.08 -12.23
CA GLU A 49 13.41 6.40 -12.44
C GLU A 49 11.95 6.31 -12.87
N GLN A 50 11.16 7.28 -12.48
CA GLN A 50 9.81 7.49 -13.00
C GLN A 50 9.89 8.06 -14.42
N GLY A 51 9.71 7.20 -15.44
CA GLY A 51 9.71 7.63 -16.85
C GLY A 51 10.43 6.65 -17.79
N PHE A 52 10.26 6.86 -19.11
CA PHE A 52 10.79 5.96 -20.13
C PHE A 52 12.20 6.40 -20.54
N GLN A 53 13.21 5.62 -20.19
CA GLN A 53 14.51 5.71 -20.85
C GLN A 53 14.48 4.86 -22.13
N ASN A 54 15.39 5.17 -23.04
CA ASN A 54 15.53 4.51 -24.35
C ASN A 54 15.83 3.01 -24.14
N ILE A 55 14.81 2.19 -24.23
CA ILE A 55 14.92 0.75 -24.12
C ILE A 55 15.40 0.27 -25.50
N GLY A 56 16.67 -0.05 -25.63
CA GLY A 56 17.28 -0.47 -26.87
C GLY A 56 16.50 -1.55 -27.63
N THR A 57 16.86 -1.81 -28.86
CA THR A 57 16.29 -2.87 -29.72
C THR A 57 16.64 -4.25 -29.18
N GLY A 58 15.68 -5.14 -29.07
CA GLY A 58 15.84 -6.53 -28.64
C GLY A 58 14.65 -7.09 -27.88
N SER A 59 14.66 -8.40 -27.61
CA SER A 59 13.61 -9.05 -26.82
C SER A 59 13.78 -8.72 -25.34
N LEU A 60 12.69 -8.88 -24.55
CA LEU A 60 12.72 -8.73 -23.09
C LEU A 60 13.83 -9.59 -22.47
N TRP A 61 13.94 -10.85 -22.90
CA TRP A 61 14.97 -11.75 -22.41
C TRP A 61 16.40 -11.25 -22.68
N GLN A 62 16.66 -10.78 -23.90
CA GLN A 62 17.97 -10.21 -24.28
C GLN A 62 18.28 -8.96 -23.47
N PHE A 63 17.28 -8.11 -23.21
CA PHE A 63 17.44 -6.93 -22.37
C PHE A 63 17.83 -7.31 -20.94
N MET A 64 17.18 -8.32 -20.36
CA MET A 64 17.52 -8.81 -19.03
C MET A 64 18.93 -9.38 -18.96
N LEU A 65 19.32 -10.22 -19.90
CA LEU A 65 20.68 -10.78 -19.97
C LEU A 65 21.75 -9.67 -20.00
N ARG A 66 21.54 -8.62 -20.80
CA ARG A 66 22.45 -7.47 -20.91
C ARG A 66 22.44 -6.55 -19.70
N SER A 67 21.53 -6.73 -18.75
CA SER A 67 21.47 -5.89 -17.54
C SER A 67 22.67 -6.06 -16.63
N CYS A 68 23.39 -7.21 -16.69
CA CYS A 68 24.66 -7.45 -16.00
C CYS A 68 25.76 -7.79 -17.01
N PRO A 69 26.36 -6.79 -17.66
CA PRO A 69 27.37 -7.02 -18.69
C PRO A 69 28.59 -7.78 -18.16
N GLU A 70 28.95 -7.62 -16.90
CA GLU A 70 30.05 -8.35 -16.26
C GLU A 70 29.84 -9.88 -16.30
N ILE A 71 28.63 -10.37 -16.05
CA ILE A 71 28.30 -11.80 -16.09
C ILE A 71 28.35 -12.33 -17.52
N VAL A 72 27.81 -11.53 -18.47
CA VAL A 72 27.83 -11.90 -19.89
C VAL A 72 29.27 -12.00 -20.40
N THR A 73 30.10 -11.01 -20.10
CA THR A 73 31.52 -11.01 -20.51
C THR A 73 32.28 -12.19 -19.91
N MET A 74 32.13 -12.45 -18.61
CA MET A 74 32.79 -13.62 -17.99
C MET A 74 32.32 -14.97 -18.59
N ARG A 75 31.06 -15.08 -18.98
CA ARG A 75 30.52 -16.27 -19.65
C ARG A 75 31.14 -16.45 -21.04
N GLU A 76 31.30 -15.36 -21.81
CA GLU A 76 31.94 -15.36 -23.09
C GLU A 76 33.46 -15.68 -22.98
N GLU A 77 34.14 -15.12 -21.97
CA GLU A 77 35.52 -15.45 -21.63
C GLU A 77 35.69 -16.94 -21.29
N LEU A 78 34.81 -17.51 -20.45
CA LEU A 78 34.86 -18.93 -20.12
C LEU A 78 34.68 -19.82 -21.36
N ALA A 79 33.69 -19.50 -22.21
CA ALA A 79 33.47 -20.25 -23.44
C ALA A 79 34.68 -20.15 -24.42
N ALA A 80 35.31 -18.97 -24.53
CA ALA A 80 36.49 -18.78 -25.34
C ALA A 80 37.71 -19.55 -24.79
N LEU A 81 37.92 -19.55 -23.48
CA LEU A 81 39.00 -20.28 -22.83
C LEU A 81 38.78 -21.82 -22.93
N GLU A 82 37.56 -22.28 -22.84
CA GLU A 82 37.18 -23.70 -23.04
C GLU A 82 37.47 -24.11 -24.49
N ALA A 83 37.04 -23.35 -25.47
CA ALA A 83 37.31 -23.61 -26.88
C ALA A 83 38.82 -23.61 -27.20
N ARG A 84 39.58 -22.71 -26.55
CA ARG A 84 41.04 -22.62 -26.72
C ARG A 84 41.77 -23.82 -26.07
N SER A 85 41.36 -24.22 -24.86
CA SER A 85 41.94 -25.36 -24.16
C SER A 85 41.75 -26.68 -24.91
N ALA A 86 40.61 -26.85 -25.61
CA ALA A 86 40.32 -28.00 -26.43
C ALA A 86 41.21 -28.15 -27.69
N GLN A 87 41.92 -27.08 -28.10
CA GLN A 87 42.78 -27.03 -29.30
C GLN A 87 44.26 -27.14 -28.97
N LEU A 88 44.67 -27.08 -27.72
CA LEU A 88 46.06 -27.09 -27.27
C LEU A 88 46.52 -28.49 -26.85
N GLU A 89 47.76 -28.83 -27.18
CA GLU A 89 48.39 -30.02 -26.65
C GLU A 89 48.90 -29.82 -25.22
N PRO A 90 49.08 -30.92 -24.44
CA PRO A 90 49.60 -30.84 -23.08
C PRO A 90 50.95 -30.14 -23.02
N GLY A 91 51.04 -29.05 -22.25
CA GLY A 91 52.27 -28.24 -22.12
C GLY A 91 52.00 -26.92 -21.40
N ALA A 92 53.02 -26.12 -21.20
CA ALA A 92 52.96 -24.88 -20.44
C ALA A 92 51.92 -23.85 -20.96
N GLU A 93 51.57 -23.90 -22.24
CA GLU A 93 50.55 -23.03 -22.82
C GLU A 93 49.14 -23.46 -22.41
N LEU A 94 48.87 -24.77 -22.36
CA LEU A 94 47.61 -25.32 -21.83
C LEU A 94 47.47 -25.06 -20.33
N ASP A 95 48.55 -25.23 -19.56
CA ASP A 95 48.55 -24.92 -18.13
C ASP A 95 48.20 -23.46 -17.86
N GLY A 96 48.72 -22.51 -18.62
CA GLY A 96 48.38 -21.09 -18.52
C GLY A 96 46.90 -20.78 -18.83
N VAL A 97 46.32 -21.42 -19.85
CA VAL A 97 44.91 -21.29 -20.20
C VAL A 97 44.01 -21.87 -19.10
N LEU A 98 44.38 -23.03 -18.51
CA LEU A 98 43.66 -23.66 -17.41
C LEU A 98 43.71 -22.81 -16.12
N GLU A 99 44.84 -22.14 -15.82
CA GLU A 99 44.93 -21.22 -14.69
C GLU A 99 44.02 -19.99 -14.89
N GLU A 100 43.97 -19.47 -16.12
CA GLU A 100 43.07 -18.37 -16.43
C GLU A 100 41.60 -18.77 -16.36
N TYR A 101 41.24 -19.95 -16.89
CA TYR A 101 39.91 -20.52 -16.79
C TYR A 101 39.49 -20.69 -15.33
N ALA A 102 40.34 -21.26 -14.47
CA ALA A 102 40.05 -21.40 -13.03
C ALA A 102 39.85 -20.07 -12.34
N ARG A 103 40.60 -19.01 -12.73
CA ARG A 103 40.47 -17.66 -12.19
C ARG A 103 39.14 -17.01 -12.58
N VAL A 104 38.75 -17.11 -13.86
CA VAL A 104 37.48 -16.57 -14.35
C VAL A 104 36.30 -17.35 -13.76
N THR A 105 36.40 -18.71 -13.68
CA THR A 105 35.38 -19.56 -13.05
C THR A 105 35.13 -19.15 -11.61
N LYS A 106 36.18 -18.94 -10.83
CA LYS A 106 36.04 -18.50 -9.43
C LYS A 106 35.36 -17.12 -9.31
N ARG A 107 35.64 -16.20 -10.24
CA ARG A 107 34.95 -14.90 -10.31
C ARG A 107 33.48 -15.07 -10.70
N TYR A 108 33.20 -15.95 -11.67
CA TYR A 108 31.85 -16.23 -12.14
C TYR A 108 30.98 -16.89 -11.06
N GLU A 109 31.56 -17.82 -10.28
CA GLU A 109 30.93 -18.41 -9.09
C GLU A 109 30.65 -17.37 -8.01
N HIS A 110 31.60 -16.45 -7.77
CA HIS A 110 31.45 -15.41 -6.76
C HIS A 110 30.27 -14.48 -7.02
N VAL A 111 29.93 -14.22 -8.27
CA VAL A 111 28.78 -13.40 -8.69
C VAL A 111 27.52 -14.25 -8.95
N ASP A 112 27.52 -15.52 -8.56
CA ASP A 112 26.41 -16.48 -8.76
C ASP A 112 25.97 -16.60 -10.24
N GLY A 113 26.95 -16.55 -11.14
CA GLY A 113 26.72 -16.49 -12.59
C GLY A 113 25.95 -17.70 -13.15
N TYR A 114 26.12 -18.90 -12.55
CA TYR A 114 25.39 -20.10 -12.95
C TYR A 114 23.87 -20.01 -12.69
N ASN A 115 23.45 -19.31 -11.65
CA ASN A 115 22.04 -19.12 -11.27
C ASN A 115 21.42 -17.86 -11.89
N TYR A 116 22.19 -17.09 -12.65
CA TYR A 116 21.76 -15.79 -13.18
C TYR A 116 20.49 -15.88 -14.04
N GLU A 117 20.43 -16.83 -14.97
CA GLU A 117 19.25 -17.03 -15.81
C GLU A 117 18.01 -17.46 -14.98
N ALA A 118 18.20 -18.35 -13.99
CA ALA A 118 17.13 -18.74 -13.09
C ALA A 118 16.64 -17.56 -12.24
N PHE A 119 17.56 -16.69 -11.85
CA PHE A 119 17.23 -15.46 -11.13
C PHE A 119 16.43 -14.48 -12.01
N ILE A 120 16.83 -14.26 -13.26
CA ILE A 120 16.06 -13.47 -14.24
C ILE A 120 14.63 -14.02 -14.36
N LYS A 121 14.48 -15.34 -14.57
CA LYS A 121 13.17 -15.99 -14.67
C LYS A 121 12.30 -15.71 -13.44
N ARG A 122 12.85 -15.87 -12.25
CA ARG A 122 12.16 -15.59 -10.98
C ARG A 122 11.69 -14.14 -10.88
N VAL A 123 12.54 -13.17 -11.27
CA VAL A 123 12.20 -11.75 -11.24
C VAL A 123 11.13 -11.43 -12.28
N LEU A 124 11.24 -11.94 -13.50
CA LEU A 124 10.26 -11.71 -14.57
C LEU A 124 8.88 -12.27 -14.20
N ILE A 125 8.82 -13.50 -13.71
CA ILE A 125 7.57 -14.12 -13.26
C ILE A 125 6.96 -13.33 -12.10
N GLY A 126 7.78 -12.93 -11.13
CA GLY A 126 7.32 -12.15 -9.98
C GLY A 126 6.76 -10.78 -10.35
N LEU A 127 7.23 -10.17 -11.43
CA LEU A 127 6.72 -8.91 -11.98
C LEU A 127 5.68 -9.10 -13.09
N GLY A 128 5.10 -10.31 -13.21
CA GLY A 128 3.97 -10.61 -14.07
C GLY A 128 4.30 -10.67 -15.57
N PHE A 129 5.52 -11.08 -15.92
CA PHE A 129 5.89 -11.40 -17.29
C PHE A 129 5.85 -12.93 -17.50
N GLU A 130 4.83 -13.39 -18.20
CA GLU A 130 4.70 -14.77 -18.62
C GLU A 130 5.82 -15.16 -19.62
N GLU A 131 6.21 -16.42 -19.65
CA GLU A 131 7.26 -16.91 -20.56
C GLU A 131 6.96 -16.65 -22.03
N ALA A 132 5.69 -16.68 -22.42
CA ALA A 132 5.23 -16.41 -23.78
C ALA A 132 5.57 -14.99 -24.30
N VAL A 133 5.89 -14.05 -23.41
CA VAL A 133 6.20 -12.66 -23.81
C VAL A 133 7.72 -12.34 -23.74
N TRP A 134 8.57 -13.26 -23.31
CA TRP A 134 9.99 -12.98 -23.13
C TRP A 134 10.73 -12.74 -24.44
N ASP A 135 10.28 -13.34 -25.53
CA ASP A 135 10.84 -13.14 -26.87
C ASP A 135 10.27 -11.92 -27.60
N LYS A 136 9.25 -11.26 -27.02
CA LYS A 136 8.68 -10.04 -27.62
C LYS A 136 9.65 -8.87 -27.50
N THR A 137 9.69 -8.07 -28.57
CA THR A 137 10.49 -6.84 -28.61
C THR A 137 9.96 -5.82 -27.61
N ALA A 138 10.88 -5.21 -26.85
CA ALA A 138 10.56 -4.24 -25.80
C ALA A 138 9.75 -3.02 -26.28
N GLU A 139 9.84 -2.67 -27.56
CA GLU A 139 9.09 -1.57 -28.18
C GLU A 139 7.56 -1.77 -28.11
N HIS A 140 7.11 -3.01 -28.19
CA HIS A 140 5.67 -3.38 -28.21
C HIS A 140 5.03 -3.43 -26.81
N PHE A 141 5.79 -3.21 -25.75
CA PHE A 141 5.27 -3.17 -24.41
C PHE A 141 4.56 -1.84 -24.09
N SER A 142 3.48 -1.92 -23.32
CA SER A 142 2.78 -0.75 -22.78
C SER A 142 3.71 0.04 -21.84
N GLY A 143 3.34 1.29 -21.53
CA GLY A 143 4.08 2.12 -20.59
C GLY A 143 4.33 1.43 -19.24
N GLY A 144 3.28 0.89 -18.64
CA GLY A 144 3.41 0.16 -17.37
C GLY A 144 4.26 -1.11 -17.47
N GLN A 145 4.21 -1.83 -18.60
CA GLN A 145 5.10 -2.98 -18.83
C GLN A 145 6.57 -2.55 -18.95
N LYS A 146 6.84 -1.40 -19.58
CA LYS A 146 8.20 -0.84 -19.68
C LYS A 146 8.74 -0.44 -18.31
N THR A 147 7.92 0.19 -17.47
CA THR A 147 8.30 0.50 -16.08
C THR A 147 8.64 -0.75 -15.28
N ARG A 148 7.81 -1.80 -15.37
CA ARG A 148 8.07 -3.10 -14.74
C ARG A 148 9.35 -3.76 -15.25
N MET A 149 9.65 -3.64 -16.55
CA MET A 149 10.87 -4.15 -17.14
C MET A 149 12.12 -3.43 -16.62
N MET A 150 12.05 -2.10 -16.42
CA MET A 150 13.14 -1.33 -15.81
C MET A 150 13.36 -1.71 -14.35
N LEU A 151 12.26 -1.92 -13.60
CA LEU A 151 12.34 -2.44 -12.24
C LEU A 151 13.01 -3.81 -12.22
N ALA A 152 12.59 -4.74 -13.09
CA ALA A 152 13.22 -6.06 -13.21
C ALA A 152 14.72 -5.96 -13.47
N ALA A 153 15.15 -5.09 -14.40
CA ALA A 153 16.55 -4.89 -14.72
C ALA A 153 17.36 -4.35 -13.52
N ALA A 154 16.78 -3.43 -12.74
CA ALA A 154 17.44 -2.91 -11.55
C ALA A 154 17.61 -3.99 -10.47
N LEU A 155 16.60 -4.85 -10.29
CA LEU A 155 16.65 -5.97 -9.32
C LEU A 155 17.64 -7.05 -9.75
N VAL A 156 17.69 -7.38 -11.06
CA VAL A 156 18.58 -8.41 -11.62
C VAL A 156 20.05 -8.02 -11.47
N ARG A 157 20.38 -6.74 -11.44
CA ARG A 157 21.75 -6.23 -11.22
C ARG A 157 22.29 -6.52 -9.80
N GLN A 158 21.45 -6.89 -8.86
CA GLN A 158 21.80 -7.12 -7.46
C GLN A 158 22.69 -6.00 -6.88
N PRO A 159 22.21 -4.75 -6.86
CA PRO A 159 23.01 -3.62 -6.37
C PRO A 159 23.25 -3.71 -4.87
N ASP A 160 24.28 -3.01 -4.37
CA ASP A 160 24.52 -2.87 -2.92
C ASP A 160 23.57 -1.86 -2.28
N PHE A 161 23.09 -0.88 -3.07
CA PHE A 161 22.13 0.13 -2.67
C PHE A 161 21.10 0.35 -3.78
N LEU A 162 19.82 0.25 -3.43
CA LEU A 162 18.70 0.36 -4.36
C LEU A 162 17.89 1.63 -4.06
N ILE A 163 17.66 2.43 -5.09
CA ILE A 163 16.80 3.62 -5.03
C ILE A 163 15.59 3.37 -5.92
N LEU A 164 14.39 3.43 -5.33
CA LEU A 164 13.13 3.21 -6.02
C LEU A 164 12.24 4.46 -5.93
N ASP A 165 11.81 4.98 -7.08
CA ASP A 165 10.85 6.09 -7.16
C ASP A 165 9.49 5.56 -7.62
N GLU A 166 8.53 5.48 -6.71
CA GLU A 166 7.16 4.95 -6.90
C GLU A 166 7.13 3.54 -7.55
N PRO A 167 7.80 2.53 -6.97
CA PRO A 167 7.94 1.22 -7.60
C PRO A 167 6.63 0.43 -7.69
N THR A 168 5.63 0.77 -6.88
CA THR A 168 4.32 0.11 -6.84
C THR A 168 3.37 0.60 -7.94
N ASN A 169 3.69 1.71 -8.59
CA ASN A 169 2.90 2.19 -9.72
C ASN A 169 2.89 1.15 -10.85
N HIS A 170 1.73 0.85 -11.39
CA HIS A 170 1.50 -0.17 -12.43
C HIS A 170 1.72 -1.63 -12.01
N LEU A 171 1.96 -1.91 -10.71
CA LEU A 171 1.93 -3.25 -10.16
C LEU A 171 0.51 -3.59 -9.67
N ASP A 172 0.09 -4.82 -9.85
CA ASP A 172 -1.06 -5.33 -9.12
C ASP A 172 -0.67 -5.84 -7.73
N ILE A 173 -1.65 -6.24 -6.94
CA ILE A 173 -1.44 -6.65 -5.55
C ILE A 173 -0.46 -7.83 -5.47
N ALA A 174 -0.57 -8.82 -6.37
CA ALA A 174 0.31 -10.00 -6.35
C ALA A 174 1.76 -9.66 -6.67
N MET A 175 1.99 -8.78 -7.66
CA MET A 175 3.33 -8.28 -8.00
C MET A 175 3.92 -7.42 -6.87
N THR A 176 3.10 -6.59 -6.22
CA THR A 176 3.51 -5.77 -5.07
C THR A 176 3.91 -6.65 -3.90
N GLU A 177 3.13 -7.67 -3.55
CA GLU A 177 3.47 -8.63 -2.50
C GLU A 177 4.76 -9.42 -2.81
N TRP A 178 4.97 -9.78 -4.08
CA TRP A 178 6.21 -10.41 -4.50
C TRP A 178 7.41 -9.46 -4.33
N LEU A 179 7.26 -8.19 -4.75
CA LEU A 179 8.30 -7.17 -4.60
C LEU A 179 8.63 -6.92 -3.12
N GLU A 180 7.61 -6.83 -2.26
CA GLU A 180 7.79 -6.69 -0.81
C GLU A 180 8.64 -7.83 -0.23
N LYS A 181 8.30 -9.08 -0.56
CA LYS A 181 9.08 -10.26 -0.12
C LYS A 181 10.51 -10.21 -0.61
N TYR A 182 10.70 -9.86 -1.88
CA TYR A 182 12.05 -9.70 -2.45
C TYR A 182 12.84 -8.64 -1.70
N LEU A 183 12.25 -7.46 -1.45
CA LEU A 183 12.91 -6.37 -0.75
C LEU A 183 13.15 -6.66 0.74
N GLN A 184 12.30 -7.46 1.39
CA GLN A 184 12.54 -7.94 2.75
C GLN A 184 13.78 -8.83 2.84
N GLU A 185 13.99 -9.71 1.85
CA GLU A 185 15.16 -10.59 1.75
C GLU A 185 16.41 -9.86 1.23
N PHE A 186 16.26 -8.71 0.61
CA PHE A 186 17.35 -7.93 0.04
C PHE A 186 18.32 -7.45 1.13
N LYS A 187 19.63 -7.81 0.97
CA LYS A 187 20.68 -7.52 1.96
C LYS A 187 21.31 -6.14 1.83
N GLY A 188 21.10 -5.48 0.69
CA GLY A 188 21.60 -4.13 0.42
C GLY A 188 20.77 -3.05 1.13
N GLY A 189 21.25 -1.82 1.08
CA GLY A 189 20.48 -0.64 1.52
C GLY A 189 19.37 -0.31 0.53
N LEU A 190 18.25 0.23 1.02
CA LEU A 190 17.10 0.63 0.20
C LEU A 190 16.64 2.04 0.57
N LEU A 191 16.40 2.87 -0.45
CA LEU A 191 15.64 4.10 -0.33
C LEU A 191 14.46 4.04 -1.30
N ALA A 192 13.24 3.95 -0.77
CA ALA A 192 12.02 3.88 -1.57
C ALA A 192 11.15 5.11 -1.33
N VAL A 193 10.84 5.82 -2.40
CA VAL A 193 9.74 6.80 -2.42
C VAL A 193 8.49 6.03 -2.78
N SER A 194 7.48 6.06 -1.95
CA SER A 194 6.18 5.46 -2.29
C SER A 194 5.02 6.16 -1.58
N HIS A 195 3.88 6.14 -2.24
CA HIS A 195 2.60 6.53 -1.69
C HIS A 195 1.73 5.32 -1.29
N ASP A 196 2.25 4.10 -1.44
CA ASP A 196 1.62 2.87 -0.97
C ASP A 196 1.98 2.63 0.50
N ARG A 197 1.00 2.85 1.38
CA ARG A 197 1.16 2.73 2.85
C ARG A 197 1.49 1.30 3.27
N ALA A 198 0.84 0.30 2.65
CA ALA A 198 1.07 -1.12 2.95
C ALA A 198 2.49 -1.54 2.54
N PHE A 199 2.94 -1.11 1.36
CA PHE A 199 4.29 -1.35 0.90
C PHE A 199 5.33 -0.76 1.86
N LEU A 200 5.17 0.51 2.26
CA LEU A 200 6.08 1.14 3.22
C LEU A 200 6.04 0.47 4.59
N ASP A 201 4.87 0.03 5.04
CA ASP A 201 4.72 -0.65 6.33
C ASP A 201 5.43 -2.00 6.37
N ASN A 202 5.41 -2.72 5.25
CA ASN A 202 6.02 -4.04 5.11
C ASN A 202 7.54 -4.00 4.91
N ILE A 203 8.09 -2.94 4.32
CA ILE A 203 9.52 -2.92 3.97
C ILE A 203 10.36 -1.96 4.81
N ALA A 204 9.80 -0.81 5.25
CA ALA A 204 10.59 0.25 5.85
C ALA A 204 10.96 -0.07 7.31
N THR A 205 12.22 0.14 7.65
CA THR A 205 12.74 0.12 9.02
C THR A 205 12.86 1.53 9.61
N ARG A 206 12.84 2.53 8.74
CA ARG A 206 12.87 3.96 9.08
C ARG A 206 12.11 4.75 8.01
N ILE A 207 11.39 5.78 8.41
CA ILE A 207 10.71 6.71 7.51
C ILE A 207 11.44 8.07 7.56
N LEU A 208 11.70 8.62 6.39
CA LEU A 208 12.10 10.02 6.21
C LEU A 208 10.91 10.79 5.66
N GLU A 209 10.49 11.81 6.39
CA GLU A 209 9.45 12.73 5.93
C GLU A 209 10.07 14.00 5.38
N MET A 210 9.62 14.38 4.19
CA MET A 210 10.01 15.65 3.55
C MET A 210 8.85 16.62 3.57
N GLU A 211 8.96 17.65 4.41
CA GLU A 211 7.95 18.69 4.59
C GLU A 211 8.60 20.08 4.68
N GLY A 212 8.10 21.07 3.94
CA GLY A 212 8.62 22.44 3.98
C GLY A 212 10.11 22.58 3.68
N GLY A 213 10.71 21.69 2.89
CA GLY A 213 12.15 21.67 2.58
C GLY A 213 13.01 21.04 3.68
N HIS A 214 12.42 20.54 4.74
CA HIS A 214 13.11 19.84 5.83
C HIS A 214 12.90 18.33 5.74
N LEU A 215 13.91 17.58 6.21
CA LEU A 215 13.85 16.13 6.34
C LEU A 215 13.80 15.77 7.82
N THR A 216 12.72 15.10 8.22
CA THR A 216 12.54 14.56 9.57
C THR A 216 12.61 13.03 9.51
N SER A 217 13.33 12.43 10.47
CA SER A 217 13.55 10.99 10.53
C SER A 217 12.77 10.34 11.66
N PHE A 218 12.02 9.29 11.35
CA PHE A 218 11.21 8.52 12.29
C PHE A 218 11.66 7.05 12.27
N LYS A 219 11.88 6.46 13.44
CA LYS A 219 12.26 5.05 13.55
C LYS A 219 11.04 4.15 13.48
N GLY A 220 11.12 3.11 12.67
CA GLY A 220 10.07 2.12 12.50
C GLY A 220 9.44 2.15 11.11
N ASN A 221 8.36 1.38 10.95
CA ASN A 221 7.57 1.29 9.74
C ASN A 221 6.58 2.46 9.62
N TYR A 222 5.76 2.44 8.58
CA TYR A 222 4.82 3.53 8.31
C TYR A 222 3.77 3.72 9.42
N SER A 223 3.22 2.64 9.97
CA SER A 223 2.26 2.70 11.08
C SER A 223 2.87 3.36 12.33
N LYS A 224 4.11 3.02 12.67
CA LYS A 224 4.82 3.65 13.80
C LYS A 224 5.13 5.12 13.55
N TYR A 225 5.45 5.48 12.31
CA TYR A 225 5.65 6.87 11.90
C TYR A 225 4.38 7.70 12.14
N LEU A 226 3.19 7.20 11.74
CA LEU A 226 1.93 7.93 11.95
C LEU A 226 1.71 8.27 13.42
N VAL A 227 1.87 7.30 14.32
CA VAL A 227 1.72 7.51 15.77
C VAL A 227 2.74 8.55 16.30
N GLN A 228 4.01 8.46 15.84
CA GLN A 228 5.05 9.40 16.25
C GLN A 228 4.77 10.82 15.73
N LYS A 229 4.30 10.93 14.48
CA LYS A 229 3.94 12.23 13.87
C LYS A 229 2.77 12.87 14.61
N GLU A 230 1.71 12.12 14.90
CA GLU A 230 0.56 12.60 15.65
C GLU A 230 0.96 13.14 17.03
N LEU A 231 1.79 12.39 17.77
CA LEU A 231 2.32 12.84 19.07
C LEU A 231 3.18 14.09 18.94
N GLN A 232 4.03 14.15 17.91
CA GLN A 232 4.87 15.32 17.65
C GLN A 232 4.02 16.55 17.31
N THR A 233 3.02 16.40 16.45
CA THR A 233 2.10 17.48 16.06
C THR A 233 1.33 18.00 17.28
N ALA A 234 0.74 17.11 18.08
CA ALA A 234 0.05 17.49 19.32
C ALA A 234 0.97 18.24 20.31
N THR A 235 2.23 17.80 20.42
CA THR A 235 3.23 18.47 21.28
C THR A 235 3.56 19.87 20.75
N LEU A 236 3.75 20.03 19.44
CA LEU A 236 4.02 21.33 18.82
C LEU A 236 2.83 22.27 18.93
N GLU A 237 1.61 21.80 18.75
CA GLU A 237 0.38 22.57 18.94
C GLU A 237 0.22 23.05 20.37
N ALA A 238 0.46 22.18 21.35
CA ALA A 238 0.40 22.55 22.76
C ALA A 238 1.48 23.59 23.12
N ALA A 239 2.69 23.44 22.60
CA ALA A 239 3.77 24.40 22.80
C ALA A 239 3.47 25.75 22.14
N TYR A 240 2.94 25.75 20.91
CA TYR A 240 2.51 26.96 20.21
C TYR A 240 1.38 27.67 20.95
N ALA A 241 0.35 26.96 21.36
CA ALA A 241 -0.76 27.52 22.13
C ALA A 241 -0.27 28.15 23.45
N SER A 242 0.64 27.49 24.16
CA SER A 242 1.26 28.02 25.39
C SER A 242 2.07 29.28 25.12
N GLN A 243 2.84 29.32 24.02
CA GLN A 243 3.59 30.51 23.62
C GLN A 243 2.65 31.68 23.25
N GLN A 244 1.58 31.43 22.50
CA GLN A 244 0.58 32.44 22.13
C GLN A 244 -0.11 33.01 23.38
N ASP A 245 -0.50 32.17 24.33
CA ASP A 245 -1.04 32.58 25.62
C ASP A 245 -0.07 33.47 26.41
N TYR A 246 1.23 33.08 26.45
CA TYR A 246 2.26 33.89 27.09
C TYR A 246 2.42 35.26 26.41
N ILE A 247 2.45 35.29 25.07
CA ILE A 247 2.52 36.53 24.28
C ILE A 247 1.31 37.41 24.60
N ALA A 248 0.09 36.88 24.50
CA ALA A 248 -1.15 37.61 24.71
C ALA A 248 -1.25 38.22 26.12
N ARG A 249 -0.90 37.42 27.15
CA ARG A 249 -0.85 37.88 28.57
C ARG A 249 0.20 38.97 28.77
N THR A 250 1.36 38.81 28.14
CA THR A 250 2.46 39.79 28.26
C THR A 250 2.11 41.10 27.56
N GLU A 251 1.53 41.03 26.35
CA GLU A 251 1.07 42.21 25.63
C GLU A 251 -0.06 42.95 26.39
N ALA A 252 -1.02 42.22 26.96
CA ALA A 252 -2.08 42.77 27.79
C ALA A 252 -1.50 43.53 29.02
N TYR A 253 -0.49 42.90 29.67
CA TYR A 253 0.22 43.56 30.78
C TYR A 253 0.94 44.83 30.32
N ILE A 254 1.67 44.80 29.21
CA ILE A 254 2.38 45.95 28.65
C ILE A 254 1.38 47.07 28.32
N ARG A 255 0.26 46.74 27.64
CA ARG A 255 -0.80 47.70 27.26
C ARG A 255 -1.39 48.39 28.50
N ARG A 256 -1.62 47.62 29.58
CA ARG A 256 -2.22 48.14 30.83
C ARG A 256 -1.27 49.03 31.63
N PHE A 257 0.06 48.75 31.60
CA PHE A 257 1.05 49.42 32.46
C PHE A 257 2.07 50.26 31.69
N LYS A 258 1.86 50.51 30.38
CA LYS A 258 2.77 51.28 29.53
C LYS A 258 2.99 52.72 30.03
N ALA A 259 1.96 53.34 30.65
CA ALA A 259 2.04 54.63 31.32
C ALA A 259 1.79 54.47 32.80
N GLY A 260 2.68 55.02 33.68
CA GLY A 260 2.53 54.99 35.12
C GLY A 260 3.71 54.40 35.87
N ILE A 261 3.54 54.16 37.20
CA ILE A 261 4.60 53.75 38.14
C ILE A 261 5.28 52.42 37.73
N LYS A 262 4.58 51.54 37.05
CA LYS A 262 5.07 50.22 36.59
C LYS A 262 5.65 50.24 35.15
N SER A 263 5.85 51.43 34.55
CA SER A 263 6.34 51.56 33.17
C SER A 263 7.74 50.94 32.94
N LYS A 264 8.60 50.95 33.95
CA LYS A 264 9.93 50.31 33.88
C LYS A 264 9.79 48.77 33.73
N MET A 265 8.87 48.13 34.47
CA MET A 265 8.60 46.70 34.36
C MET A 265 7.92 46.36 33.03
N ALA A 266 7.04 47.21 32.55
CA ALA A 266 6.39 47.03 31.23
C ALA A 266 7.42 47.09 30.10
N ARG A 267 8.40 48.00 30.15
CA ARG A 267 9.53 48.06 29.20
C ARG A 267 10.42 46.82 29.25
N GLY A 268 10.71 46.30 30.48
CA GLY A 268 11.49 45.07 30.65
C GLY A 268 10.77 43.89 29.98
N ARG A 269 9.46 43.72 30.18
CA ARG A 269 8.67 42.68 29.54
C ARG A 269 8.56 42.85 28.03
N GLN A 270 8.48 44.11 27.53
CA GLN A 270 8.54 44.40 26.10
C GLN A 270 9.85 43.90 25.51
N SER A 271 10.98 44.23 26.13
CA SER A 271 12.30 43.74 25.67
C SER A 271 12.47 42.22 25.73
N GLN A 272 11.81 41.57 26.68
CA GLN A 272 11.75 40.08 26.69
C GLN A 272 10.92 39.52 25.53
N LEU A 273 9.77 40.16 25.27
CA LEU A 273 8.90 39.74 24.17
C LEU A 273 9.55 39.99 22.79
N ASP A 274 10.30 41.09 22.64
CA ASP A 274 11.03 41.43 21.41
C ASP A 274 12.21 40.48 21.13
N ARG A 275 12.72 39.76 22.14
CA ARG A 275 13.78 38.75 22.03
C ARG A 275 13.25 37.34 21.94
N LEU A 276 11.94 37.15 22.13
CA LEU A 276 11.33 35.83 22.06
C LEU A 276 11.32 35.36 20.61
N GLU A 277 11.98 34.22 20.33
CA GLU A 277 11.82 33.50 19.07
C GLU A 277 10.38 33.01 18.96
N ARG A 278 9.64 33.55 18.01
CA ARG A 278 8.26 33.14 17.78
C ARG A 278 8.28 31.83 17.02
N MET A 279 7.54 30.86 17.57
CA MET A 279 7.27 29.61 16.87
C MET A 279 6.36 29.90 15.67
N ASP A 280 6.66 29.33 14.53
CA ASP A 280 5.75 29.31 13.40
C ASP A 280 4.48 28.53 13.77
N ALA A 281 3.36 28.99 13.25
CA ALA A 281 2.11 28.27 13.46
C ALA A 281 2.25 26.83 12.90
N PRO A 282 1.98 25.80 13.70
CA PRO A 282 1.97 24.45 13.17
C PRO A 282 1.02 24.38 11.99
N VAL A 283 1.43 23.68 10.94
CA VAL A 283 0.58 23.44 9.78
C VAL A 283 -0.62 22.63 10.29
N GLN A 284 -1.76 23.30 10.45
CA GLN A 284 -2.98 22.62 10.80
C GLN A 284 -3.41 21.80 9.59
N HIS A 285 -3.25 20.49 9.68
CA HIS A 285 -4.01 19.58 8.83
C HIS A 285 -5.44 19.63 9.38
N GLU A 286 -6.28 20.50 8.81
CA GLU A 286 -7.69 20.56 9.17
C GLU A 286 -8.26 19.12 9.03
N GLU A 287 -8.86 18.60 10.09
CA GLU A 287 -9.64 17.35 10.01
C GLU A 287 -10.81 17.58 9.05
N PHE A 288 -10.74 16.94 7.91
CA PHE A 288 -11.69 17.19 6.83
C PHE A 288 -12.96 16.39 7.04
N ALA A 289 -13.96 17.06 7.57
CA ALA A 289 -15.34 16.61 7.44
C ALA A 289 -15.83 16.92 6.01
N LEU A 290 -15.51 16.04 5.07
CA LEU A 290 -16.04 16.15 3.72
C LEU A 290 -17.57 15.97 3.78
N ARG A 291 -18.31 17.02 3.46
CA ARG A 291 -19.78 16.98 3.40
C ARG A 291 -20.22 16.90 1.96
N LEU A 292 -20.31 15.67 1.45
CA LEU A 292 -20.97 15.43 0.17
C LEU A 292 -22.48 15.62 0.34
N PRO A 293 -23.17 16.14 -0.68
CA PRO A 293 -24.62 16.14 -0.71
C PRO A 293 -25.14 14.68 -0.63
N PRO A 294 -26.31 14.43 0.01
CA PRO A 294 -26.86 13.09 0.08
C PRO A 294 -27.18 12.57 -1.33
N ALA A 295 -26.91 11.29 -1.56
CA ALA A 295 -27.18 10.65 -2.85
C ALA A 295 -28.69 10.57 -3.11
N PRO A 296 -29.15 10.87 -4.33
CA PRO A 296 -30.56 10.70 -4.70
C PRO A 296 -31.01 9.25 -4.54
N GLU A 297 -32.30 9.05 -4.29
CA GLU A 297 -32.86 7.70 -4.18
C GLU A 297 -32.67 6.89 -5.46
N SER A 298 -32.21 5.65 -5.32
CA SER A 298 -32.04 4.65 -6.37
C SER A 298 -32.88 3.41 -6.12
N ALA A 299 -32.97 2.52 -7.11
CA ALA A 299 -33.54 1.19 -6.93
C ALA A 299 -32.71 0.36 -5.93
N GLU A 300 -33.35 -0.58 -5.24
CA GLU A 300 -32.70 -1.53 -4.30
C GLU A 300 -31.63 -2.38 -5.00
N ARG A 301 -31.89 -2.80 -6.25
CA ARG A 301 -30.91 -3.46 -7.11
C ARG A 301 -30.34 -2.44 -8.09
N VAL A 302 -29.13 -2.00 -7.80
CA VAL A 302 -28.45 -0.95 -8.58
C VAL A 302 -27.88 -1.50 -9.87
N LEU A 303 -27.28 -2.70 -9.83
CA LEU A 303 -26.73 -3.40 -10.97
C LEU A 303 -27.07 -4.89 -10.89
N ILE A 304 -27.51 -5.47 -12.00
CA ILE A 304 -27.80 -6.90 -12.12
C ILE A 304 -27.00 -7.43 -13.32
N LEU A 305 -26.14 -8.39 -13.04
CA LEU A 305 -25.39 -9.15 -14.04
C LEU A 305 -25.98 -10.55 -14.08
N ASP A 306 -26.47 -10.97 -15.23
CA ASP A 306 -27.14 -12.25 -15.43
C ASP A 306 -26.46 -13.02 -16.58
N ASN A 307 -25.79 -14.13 -16.21
CA ASN A 307 -25.02 -14.99 -17.10
C ASN A 307 -24.08 -14.20 -18.04
N LEU A 308 -23.48 -13.13 -17.49
CA LEU A 308 -22.72 -12.16 -18.26
C LEU A 308 -21.36 -12.73 -18.65
N SER A 309 -21.02 -12.58 -19.95
CA SER A 309 -19.65 -12.83 -20.44
C SER A 309 -19.12 -11.58 -21.14
N VAL A 310 -17.89 -11.20 -20.84
CA VAL A 310 -17.24 -9.99 -21.36
C VAL A 310 -15.91 -10.32 -22.04
N GLY A 311 -15.58 -9.55 -23.07
CA GLY A 311 -14.36 -9.72 -23.84
C GLY A 311 -14.37 -8.91 -25.13
N TYR A 312 -13.48 -9.23 -26.06
CA TYR A 312 -13.36 -8.57 -27.36
C TYR A 312 -13.37 -9.60 -28.48
N GLY A 313 -14.34 -9.55 -29.37
CA GLY A 313 -14.49 -10.52 -30.46
C GLY A 313 -14.62 -11.94 -29.94
N ASP A 314 -13.71 -12.83 -30.35
CA ASP A 314 -13.70 -14.23 -29.89
C ASP A 314 -12.91 -14.42 -28.57
N ASN A 315 -12.24 -13.39 -28.08
CA ASN A 315 -11.46 -13.48 -26.84
C ASN A 315 -12.34 -13.17 -25.63
N VAL A 316 -12.81 -14.23 -24.95
CA VAL A 316 -13.61 -14.14 -23.72
C VAL A 316 -12.65 -13.94 -22.54
N LEU A 317 -12.78 -12.80 -21.85
CA LEU A 317 -11.98 -12.50 -20.65
C LEU A 317 -12.62 -13.03 -19.39
N LEU A 318 -13.95 -12.87 -19.25
CA LEU A 318 -14.73 -13.35 -18.11
C LEU A 318 -16.03 -13.98 -18.62
N HIS A 319 -16.49 -15.03 -17.94
CA HIS A 319 -17.71 -15.75 -18.30
C HIS A 319 -18.54 -16.15 -17.07
N ASP A 320 -19.82 -16.41 -17.29
CA ASP A 320 -20.78 -16.91 -16.31
C ASP A 320 -20.84 -16.03 -15.04
N ILE A 321 -20.95 -14.72 -15.22
CA ILE A 321 -21.04 -13.76 -14.10
C ILE A 321 -22.49 -13.58 -13.71
N ASP A 322 -22.84 -14.01 -12.49
CA ASP A 322 -24.16 -13.84 -11.88
C ASP A 322 -24.00 -13.05 -10.58
N LEU A 323 -24.17 -11.73 -10.62
CA LEU A 323 -23.93 -10.83 -9.50
C LEU A 323 -25.01 -9.75 -9.42
N VAL A 324 -25.27 -9.31 -8.20
CA VAL A 324 -26.18 -8.19 -7.94
C VAL A 324 -25.47 -7.21 -7.00
N LEU A 325 -25.43 -5.94 -7.41
CA LEU A 325 -24.98 -4.82 -6.58
C LEU A 325 -26.24 -4.13 -6.02
N ARG A 326 -26.31 -3.99 -4.71
CA ARG A 326 -27.46 -3.40 -4.01
C ARG A 326 -27.20 -1.95 -3.63
N LYS A 327 -28.28 -1.22 -3.35
CA LYS A 327 -28.21 0.16 -2.86
C LYS A 327 -27.37 0.25 -1.57
N GLY A 328 -26.44 1.19 -1.55
CA GLY A 328 -25.57 1.45 -0.41
C GLY A 328 -24.40 0.48 -0.24
N GLU A 329 -24.31 -0.61 -1.04
CA GLU A 329 -23.15 -1.50 -1.01
C GLU A 329 -21.93 -0.81 -1.61
N LYS A 330 -20.77 -1.02 -0.98
CA LYS A 330 -19.46 -0.58 -1.48
C LYS A 330 -18.62 -1.79 -1.82
N VAL A 331 -18.43 -2.02 -3.12
CA VAL A 331 -17.78 -3.22 -3.65
C VAL A 331 -16.41 -2.90 -4.23
N GLY A 332 -15.38 -3.60 -3.75
CA GLY A 332 -14.03 -3.60 -4.32
C GLY A 332 -13.89 -4.67 -5.40
N LEU A 333 -13.45 -4.28 -6.60
CA LEU A 333 -13.18 -5.20 -7.70
C LEU A 333 -11.68 -5.45 -7.81
N LEU A 334 -11.25 -6.66 -7.47
CA LEU A 334 -9.86 -7.09 -7.43
C LEU A 334 -9.53 -8.06 -8.56
N GLY A 335 -8.27 -8.16 -8.89
CA GLY A 335 -7.74 -9.15 -9.83
C GLY A 335 -6.43 -8.69 -10.48
N PRO A 336 -5.66 -9.60 -11.05
CA PRO A 336 -4.44 -9.30 -11.78
C PRO A 336 -4.65 -8.31 -12.94
N ASN A 337 -3.57 -7.68 -13.38
CA ASN A 337 -3.62 -6.81 -14.55
C ASN A 337 -3.93 -7.61 -15.81
N GLY A 338 -4.84 -7.10 -16.65
CA GLY A 338 -5.26 -7.78 -17.89
C GLY A 338 -6.41 -8.79 -17.73
N THR A 339 -6.90 -9.06 -16.53
CA THR A 339 -8.01 -10.02 -16.29
C THR A 339 -9.38 -9.52 -16.75
N GLY A 340 -9.50 -8.26 -17.17
CA GLY A 340 -10.77 -7.73 -17.70
C GLY A 340 -11.52 -6.81 -16.74
N LYS A 341 -10.89 -6.26 -15.67
CA LYS A 341 -11.52 -5.30 -14.75
C LYS A 341 -12.15 -4.13 -15.47
N THR A 342 -11.37 -3.37 -16.22
CA THR A 342 -11.85 -2.21 -17.01
C THR A 342 -12.84 -2.63 -18.10
N THR A 343 -12.68 -3.83 -18.68
CA THR A 343 -13.62 -4.38 -19.67
C THR A 343 -15.00 -4.63 -19.05
N LEU A 344 -15.02 -5.23 -17.85
CA LEU A 344 -16.26 -5.42 -17.08
C LEU A 344 -16.92 -4.07 -16.75
N LEU A 345 -16.15 -3.08 -16.27
CA LEU A 345 -16.68 -1.74 -15.99
C LEU A 345 -17.27 -1.10 -17.24
N LYS A 346 -16.59 -1.14 -18.38
CA LYS A 346 -17.09 -0.60 -19.66
C LYS A 346 -18.36 -1.30 -20.13
N THR A 347 -18.46 -2.62 -19.92
CA THR A 347 -19.68 -3.38 -20.26
C THR A 347 -20.84 -2.98 -19.34
N VAL A 348 -20.59 -2.81 -18.04
CA VAL A 348 -21.59 -2.32 -17.08
C VAL A 348 -22.07 -0.91 -17.43
N LEU A 349 -21.17 -0.04 -17.89
CA LEU A 349 -21.50 1.32 -18.32
C LEU A 349 -22.21 1.38 -19.69
N GLY A 350 -22.30 0.25 -20.40
CA GLY A 350 -22.90 0.19 -21.76
C GLY A 350 -21.98 0.71 -22.86
N GLU A 351 -20.71 0.99 -22.57
CA GLU A 351 -19.71 1.41 -23.57
C GLU A 351 -19.23 0.22 -24.43
N LEU A 352 -19.27 -0.99 -23.88
CA LEU A 352 -18.93 -2.23 -24.57
C LEU A 352 -20.10 -3.21 -24.51
N PRO A 353 -20.57 -3.76 -25.64
CA PRO A 353 -21.62 -4.77 -25.62
C PRO A 353 -21.15 -6.07 -24.97
N PRO A 354 -21.98 -6.76 -24.18
CA PRO A 354 -21.63 -8.06 -23.62
C PRO A 354 -21.53 -9.11 -24.75
N LEU A 355 -20.64 -10.09 -24.59
CA LEU A 355 -20.55 -11.24 -25.50
C LEU A 355 -21.70 -12.21 -25.28
N LYS A 356 -22.17 -12.38 -24.04
CA LYS A 356 -23.30 -13.23 -23.66
C LYS A 356 -23.93 -12.65 -22.37
N GLY A 357 -25.23 -12.93 -22.17
CA GLY A 357 -25.96 -12.50 -20.98
C GLY A 357 -26.34 -11.02 -21.02
N THR A 358 -26.65 -10.46 -19.86
CA THR A 358 -27.09 -9.06 -19.74
C THR A 358 -26.48 -8.36 -18.52
N ALA A 359 -26.19 -7.06 -18.68
CA ALA A 359 -25.88 -6.15 -17.59
C ALA A 359 -26.99 -5.09 -17.53
N GLN A 360 -27.73 -5.03 -16.44
CA GLN A 360 -28.89 -4.13 -16.29
C GLN A 360 -28.65 -3.18 -15.14
N ILE A 361 -28.79 -1.88 -15.42
CA ILE A 361 -28.78 -0.81 -14.41
C ILE A 361 -30.21 -0.61 -13.92
N GLY A 362 -30.36 -0.54 -12.61
CA GLY A 362 -31.66 -0.38 -11.94
C GLY A 362 -32.34 0.96 -12.25
N ASN A 363 -33.66 1.03 -12.01
CA ASN A 363 -34.42 2.25 -12.23
C ASN A 363 -33.93 3.38 -11.31
N ARG A 364 -33.93 4.62 -11.81
CA ARG A 364 -33.43 5.82 -11.11
C ARG A 364 -31.96 5.75 -10.66
N VAL A 365 -31.20 4.79 -11.16
CA VAL A 365 -29.75 4.74 -10.93
C VAL A 365 -29.06 5.70 -11.89
N LYS A 366 -28.31 6.65 -11.36
CA LYS A 366 -27.47 7.57 -12.10
C LYS A 366 -26.01 7.25 -11.80
N VAL A 367 -25.34 6.64 -12.77
CA VAL A 367 -23.95 6.21 -12.64
C VAL A 367 -23.02 7.38 -12.88
N GLY A 368 -22.14 7.66 -11.89
CA GLY A 368 -21.00 8.55 -12.04
C GLY A 368 -19.75 7.72 -12.30
N TYR A 369 -19.14 7.86 -13.46
CA TYR A 369 -17.90 7.14 -13.80
C TYR A 369 -16.68 8.01 -13.66
N PHE A 370 -15.77 7.57 -12.81
CA PHE A 370 -14.44 8.15 -12.63
C PHE A 370 -13.43 7.33 -13.41
N SER A 371 -12.96 7.88 -14.54
CA SER A 371 -11.88 7.29 -15.34
C SER A 371 -10.53 7.93 -15.00
N GLN A 372 -9.45 7.22 -15.26
CA GLN A 372 -8.09 7.73 -15.12
C GLN A 372 -7.80 8.99 -15.97
N SER A 373 -8.55 9.18 -17.08
CA SER A 373 -8.41 10.36 -17.92
C SER A 373 -9.36 11.46 -17.43
N TYR A 374 -8.79 12.60 -17.04
CA TYR A 374 -9.54 13.80 -16.61
C TYR A 374 -10.14 14.56 -17.81
N GLU A 375 -10.62 13.87 -18.84
CA GLU A 375 -11.08 14.43 -20.12
C GLU A 375 -12.29 15.38 -19.99
N ARG A 376 -13.07 15.21 -18.91
CA ARG A 376 -14.26 16.04 -18.66
C ARG A 376 -13.94 17.40 -18.02
N LEU A 377 -12.69 17.68 -17.68
CA LEU A 377 -12.31 18.94 -17.08
C LEU A 377 -11.94 19.98 -18.14
N ALA A 378 -12.42 21.20 -17.98
CA ALA A 378 -12.09 22.34 -18.85
C ALA A 378 -10.76 23.00 -18.38
N PRO A 379 -9.59 22.70 -18.99
CA PRO A 379 -8.28 23.02 -18.41
C PRO A 379 -8.00 24.52 -18.33
N LYS A 380 -8.64 25.33 -19.16
CA LYS A 380 -8.43 26.80 -19.24
C LYS A 380 -9.37 27.63 -18.37
N GLN A 381 -10.33 27.00 -17.70
CA GLN A 381 -11.23 27.69 -16.79
C GLN A 381 -10.66 27.68 -15.37
N THR A 382 -10.95 28.72 -14.59
CA THR A 382 -10.71 28.69 -13.15
C THR A 382 -11.69 27.75 -12.46
N LEU A 383 -11.37 27.26 -11.28
CA LEU A 383 -12.29 26.45 -10.48
C LEU A 383 -13.62 27.19 -10.27
N LEU A 384 -13.54 28.47 -9.86
CA LEU A 384 -14.72 29.28 -9.59
C LEU A 384 -15.58 29.45 -10.84
N ASP A 385 -15.00 29.88 -11.97
CA ASP A 385 -15.73 30.12 -13.20
C ASP A 385 -16.39 28.85 -13.72
N ASN A 386 -15.73 27.71 -13.61
CA ASN A 386 -16.29 26.43 -14.05
C ASN A 386 -17.60 26.11 -13.33
N PHE A 387 -17.66 26.31 -12.00
CA PHE A 387 -18.87 26.03 -11.22
C PHE A 387 -19.97 27.09 -11.42
N LEU A 388 -19.59 28.37 -11.58
CA LEU A 388 -20.54 29.43 -11.88
C LEU A 388 -21.23 29.20 -13.24
N VAL A 389 -20.44 28.82 -14.26
CA VAL A 389 -20.95 28.62 -15.63
C VAL A 389 -21.71 27.30 -15.76
N GLU A 390 -21.18 26.20 -15.23
CA GLU A 390 -21.72 24.85 -15.44
C GLU A 390 -22.94 24.57 -14.56
N TYR A 391 -22.94 25.03 -13.31
CA TYR A 391 -24.01 24.74 -12.34
C TYR A 391 -24.90 25.96 -12.02
N GLY A 392 -24.51 27.16 -12.44
CA GLY A 392 -25.25 28.39 -12.11
C GLY A 392 -25.28 28.71 -10.61
N PHE A 393 -24.28 28.24 -9.83
CA PHE A 393 -24.21 28.49 -8.41
C PHE A 393 -23.76 29.92 -8.10
N THR A 394 -24.07 30.40 -6.90
CA THR A 394 -23.51 31.64 -6.40
C THR A 394 -22.04 31.45 -6.01
N GLU A 395 -21.25 32.50 -6.01
CA GLU A 395 -19.85 32.46 -5.58
C GLU A 395 -19.70 31.90 -4.16
N GLU A 396 -20.56 32.32 -3.22
CA GLU A 396 -20.56 31.84 -1.85
C GLU A 396 -20.77 30.32 -1.77
N ARG A 397 -21.77 29.80 -2.49
CA ARG A 397 -22.04 28.34 -2.55
C ARG A 397 -20.89 27.59 -3.20
N THR A 398 -20.30 28.12 -4.27
CA THR A 398 -19.15 27.51 -4.95
C THR A 398 -17.95 27.45 -4.00
N ARG A 399 -17.64 28.55 -3.30
CA ARG A 399 -16.54 28.56 -2.33
C ARG A 399 -16.77 27.58 -1.18
N SER A 400 -18.02 27.45 -0.69
CA SER A 400 -18.36 26.49 0.35
C SER A 400 -18.17 25.03 -0.11
N LEU A 401 -18.59 24.68 -1.34
CA LEU A 401 -18.41 23.35 -1.92
C LEU A 401 -16.93 23.04 -2.18
N LEU A 402 -16.21 23.99 -2.77
CA LEU A 402 -14.77 23.85 -3.04
C LEU A 402 -13.97 23.78 -1.73
N GLY A 403 -14.35 24.55 -0.71
CA GLY A 403 -13.76 24.50 0.63
C GLY A 403 -13.90 23.13 1.27
N GLY A 404 -15.09 22.48 1.13
CA GLY A 404 -15.30 21.10 1.55
C GLY A 404 -14.41 20.07 0.83
N MET A 405 -13.83 20.44 -0.33
CA MET A 405 -12.87 19.64 -1.10
C MET A 405 -11.43 20.16 -0.98
N LEU A 406 -11.14 20.98 0.03
CA LEU A 406 -9.81 21.52 0.34
C LEU A 406 -9.25 22.51 -0.69
N PHE A 407 -10.11 23.24 -1.36
CA PHE A 407 -9.70 24.38 -2.16
C PHE A 407 -9.99 25.66 -1.37
N HIS A 408 -8.96 26.28 -0.79
CA HIS A 408 -9.10 27.42 0.10
C HIS A 408 -8.49 28.70 -0.48
N GLY A 409 -9.01 29.85 -0.04
CA GLY A 409 -8.46 31.15 -0.40
C GLY A 409 -8.35 31.35 -1.91
N ASP A 410 -7.13 31.57 -2.38
CA ASP A 410 -6.82 31.83 -3.80
C ASP A 410 -6.84 30.58 -4.71
N ASP A 411 -6.93 29.39 -4.14
CA ASP A 411 -7.00 28.16 -4.94
C ASP A 411 -8.19 28.16 -5.89
N VAL A 412 -9.31 28.78 -5.50
CA VAL A 412 -10.52 28.84 -6.33
C VAL A 412 -10.32 29.59 -7.66
N PHE A 413 -9.28 30.41 -7.75
CA PHE A 413 -8.91 31.16 -8.95
C PHE A 413 -7.87 30.45 -9.82
N LYS A 414 -7.35 29.28 -9.38
CA LYS A 414 -6.41 28.49 -10.18
C LYS A 414 -7.11 27.91 -11.40
N GLU A 415 -6.41 27.91 -12.53
CA GLU A 415 -6.87 27.18 -13.70
C GLU A 415 -6.87 25.67 -13.44
N ILE A 416 -7.91 24.98 -13.86
CA ILE A 416 -8.08 23.52 -13.68
C ILE A 416 -6.90 22.74 -14.28
N GLY A 417 -6.32 23.25 -15.38
CA GLY A 417 -5.15 22.65 -16.01
C GLY A 417 -3.92 22.58 -15.11
N THR A 418 -3.75 23.57 -14.22
CA THR A 418 -2.59 23.70 -13.32
C THR A 418 -2.71 22.87 -12.03
N LEU A 419 -3.88 22.28 -11.79
CA LEU A 419 -4.13 21.49 -10.60
C LEU A 419 -3.28 20.21 -10.57
N SER A 420 -2.85 19.80 -9.37
CA SER A 420 -2.22 18.50 -9.17
C SER A 420 -3.20 17.34 -9.47
N GLY A 421 -2.67 16.13 -9.68
CA GLY A 421 -3.51 14.94 -9.88
C GLY A 421 -4.54 14.74 -8.77
N GLY A 422 -4.13 14.90 -7.50
CA GLY A 422 -5.02 14.80 -6.34
C GLY A 422 -6.09 15.88 -6.30
N GLN A 423 -5.75 17.11 -6.65
CA GLN A 423 -6.72 18.20 -6.76
C GLN A 423 -7.74 17.94 -7.88
N LYS A 424 -7.29 17.42 -9.03
CA LYS A 424 -8.19 17.02 -10.14
C LYS A 424 -9.12 15.88 -9.73
N ALA A 425 -8.61 14.87 -9.03
CA ALA A 425 -9.43 13.75 -8.55
C ALA A 425 -10.56 14.23 -7.64
N ARG A 426 -10.25 15.07 -6.66
CA ARG A 426 -11.24 15.66 -5.75
C ARG A 426 -12.29 16.48 -6.51
N LEU A 427 -11.85 17.26 -7.49
CA LEU A 427 -12.75 18.07 -8.31
C LEU A 427 -13.72 17.18 -9.12
N VAL A 428 -13.23 16.12 -9.73
CA VAL A 428 -14.07 15.15 -10.49
C VAL A 428 -15.07 14.48 -9.56
N LEU A 429 -14.65 14.00 -8.38
CA LEU A 429 -15.58 13.40 -7.41
C LEU A 429 -16.70 14.38 -7.00
N LEU A 430 -16.35 15.62 -6.69
CA LEU A 430 -17.34 16.65 -6.37
C LEU A 430 -18.34 16.83 -7.52
N LYS A 431 -17.86 16.93 -8.76
CA LYS A 431 -18.72 17.10 -9.94
C LYS A 431 -19.65 15.91 -10.14
N LEU A 432 -19.15 14.67 -10.00
CA LEU A 432 -20.00 13.47 -10.13
C LEU A 432 -21.15 13.48 -9.12
N VAL A 433 -20.87 13.87 -7.88
CA VAL A 433 -21.92 13.95 -6.85
C VAL A 433 -22.90 15.09 -7.13
N LEU A 434 -22.41 16.28 -7.54
CA LEU A 434 -23.26 17.42 -7.92
C LEU A 434 -24.13 17.12 -9.14
N ASP A 435 -23.65 16.31 -10.07
CA ASP A 435 -24.42 15.78 -11.18
C ASP A 435 -25.54 14.83 -10.72
N GLY A 436 -25.60 14.51 -9.45
CA GLY A 436 -26.62 13.67 -8.84
C GLY A 436 -26.38 12.18 -9.02
N ALA A 437 -25.10 11.75 -9.16
CA ALA A 437 -24.76 10.34 -9.15
C ALA A 437 -25.14 9.69 -7.82
N ASN A 438 -25.81 8.56 -7.86
CA ASN A 438 -26.14 7.73 -6.70
C ASN A 438 -25.45 6.35 -6.74
N CYS A 439 -24.73 6.09 -7.83
CA CYS A 439 -23.83 4.96 -7.99
C CYS A 439 -22.52 5.46 -8.58
N LEU A 440 -21.41 5.33 -7.86
CA LEU A 440 -20.08 5.68 -8.32
C LEU A 440 -19.35 4.43 -8.81
N VAL A 441 -18.84 4.48 -10.03
CA VAL A 441 -17.96 3.47 -10.63
C VAL A 441 -16.59 4.11 -10.78
N LEU A 442 -15.59 3.61 -10.06
CA LEU A 442 -14.28 4.21 -9.95
C LEU A 442 -13.22 3.24 -10.47
N ASP A 443 -12.44 3.68 -11.45
CA ASP A 443 -11.33 2.89 -12.03
C ASP A 443 -9.99 3.52 -11.59
N GLU A 444 -9.33 2.88 -10.62
CA GLU A 444 -8.05 3.29 -10.01
C GLU A 444 -8.04 4.76 -9.53
N PRO A 445 -8.96 5.17 -8.62
CA PRO A 445 -9.10 6.56 -8.22
C PRO A 445 -7.94 7.09 -7.38
N THR A 446 -7.10 6.21 -6.84
CA THR A 446 -5.95 6.55 -5.98
C THR A 446 -4.64 6.67 -6.74
N ASN A 447 -4.60 6.35 -8.04
CA ASN A 447 -3.39 6.41 -8.84
C ASN A 447 -2.85 7.83 -8.96
N HIS A 448 -1.54 7.98 -8.80
CA HIS A 448 -0.81 9.26 -8.84
C HIS A 448 -1.20 10.26 -7.75
N LEU A 449 -1.97 9.84 -6.74
CA LEU A 449 -2.30 10.66 -5.58
C LEU A 449 -1.23 10.46 -4.50
N ASP A 450 -0.85 11.57 -3.85
CA ASP A 450 -0.08 11.49 -2.60
C ASP A 450 -0.96 10.98 -1.45
N ILE A 451 -0.34 10.61 -0.35
CA ILE A 451 -1.02 9.98 0.78
C ILE A 451 -2.17 10.86 1.30
N MET A 452 -1.97 12.16 1.45
CA MET A 452 -3.02 13.10 1.91
C MET A 452 -4.20 13.18 0.94
N ALA A 453 -3.91 13.20 -0.37
CA ALA A 453 -4.98 13.21 -1.37
C ALA A 453 -5.76 11.88 -1.37
N ARG A 454 -5.09 10.74 -1.14
CA ARG A 454 -5.75 9.43 -0.97
C ARG A 454 -6.67 9.43 0.24
N GLU A 455 -6.19 9.86 1.40
CA GLU A 455 -6.99 9.96 2.62
C GLU A 455 -8.22 10.85 2.44
N THR A 456 -8.08 11.95 1.69
CA THR A 456 -9.22 12.80 1.36
C THR A 456 -10.26 12.09 0.48
N VAL A 457 -9.81 11.33 -0.52
CA VAL A 457 -10.71 10.54 -1.38
C VAL A 457 -11.36 9.40 -0.58
N GLU A 458 -10.62 8.74 0.31
CA GLU A 458 -11.13 7.74 1.25
C GLU A 458 -12.25 8.32 2.11
N ALA A 459 -11.98 9.43 2.78
CA ALA A 459 -12.97 10.11 3.62
C ALA A 459 -14.23 10.51 2.83
N ALA A 460 -14.05 10.99 1.57
CA ALA A 460 -15.15 11.32 0.68
C ALA A 460 -16.04 10.12 0.39
N LEU A 461 -15.42 9.00 0.01
CA LEU A 461 -16.14 7.79 -0.39
C LEU A 461 -16.74 7.06 0.84
N THR A 462 -16.09 7.14 2.00
CA THR A 462 -16.65 6.61 3.25
C THR A 462 -17.90 7.39 3.66
N ALA A 463 -17.88 8.73 3.52
CA ALA A 463 -19.02 9.59 3.82
C ALA A 463 -20.14 9.53 2.76
N PHE A 464 -19.87 8.99 1.57
CA PHE A 464 -20.86 8.86 0.51
C PHE A 464 -21.88 7.77 0.87
N ASP A 465 -23.16 8.13 0.92
CA ASP A 465 -24.29 7.25 1.27
C ASP A 465 -24.89 6.49 0.07
N GLY A 466 -24.34 6.69 -1.13
CA GLY A 466 -24.70 5.96 -2.35
C GLY A 466 -23.96 4.63 -2.49
N THR A 467 -24.12 4.02 -3.67
CA THR A 467 -23.48 2.74 -4.03
C THR A 467 -22.13 3.00 -4.68
N VAL A 468 -21.12 2.19 -4.37
CA VAL A 468 -19.76 2.33 -4.92
C VAL A 468 -19.30 0.99 -5.50
N LEU A 469 -18.79 1.02 -6.73
CA LEU A 469 -18.02 -0.06 -7.34
C LEU A 469 -16.63 0.48 -7.69
N VAL A 470 -15.59 0.00 -7.00
CA VAL A 470 -14.24 0.53 -7.14
C VAL A 470 -13.24 -0.54 -7.56
N VAL A 471 -12.44 -0.24 -8.57
CA VAL A 471 -11.22 -0.97 -8.91
C VAL A 471 -10.06 -0.22 -8.26
N SER A 472 -9.27 -0.87 -7.45
CA SER A 472 -8.02 -0.31 -6.91
C SER A 472 -7.02 -1.41 -6.57
N HIS A 473 -5.75 -1.06 -6.62
CA HIS A 473 -4.64 -1.88 -6.12
C HIS A 473 -4.14 -1.43 -4.74
N ASP A 474 -4.72 -0.37 -4.19
CA ASP A 474 -4.41 0.14 -2.86
C ASP A 474 -5.17 -0.68 -1.79
N ARG A 475 -4.45 -1.51 -1.06
CA ARG A 475 -5.01 -2.43 -0.06
C ARG A 475 -5.65 -1.70 1.12
N TYR A 476 -5.05 -0.61 1.59
CA TYR A 476 -5.61 0.22 2.66
C TYR A 476 -6.92 0.88 2.21
N PHE A 477 -6.89 1.47 1.03
CA PHE A 477 -8.07 2.11 0.44
C PHE A 477 -9.26 1.16 0.30
N ILE A 478 -9.01 -0.06 -0.22
CA ILE A 478 -10.07 -1.06 -0.38
C ILE A 478 -10.57 -1.54 0.99
N ASN A 479 -9.68 -1.78 1.95
CA ASN A 479 -10.05 -2.25 3.28
C ASN A 479 -10.93 -1.24 4.04
N GLU A 480 -10.68 0.07 3.84
CA GLU A 480 -11.43 1.14 4.47
C GLU A 480 -12.82 1.37 3.84
N ILE A 481 -12.94 1.18 2.53
CA ILE A 481 -14.16 1.54 1.81
C ILE A 481 -15.05 0.34 1.55
N ALA A 482 -14.50 -0.83 1.17
CA ALA A 482 -15.28 -1.93 0.64
C ALA A 482 -15.84 -2.83 1.74
N ASP A 483 -17.16 -3.05 1.70
CA ASP A 483 -17.88 -4.01 2.53
C ASP A 483 -17.98 -5.39 1.88
N ARG A 484 -17.60 -5.48 0.60
CA ARG A 484 -17.73 -6.67 -0.24
C ARG A 484 -16.65 -6.65 -1.33
N ILE A 485 -16.08 -7.81 -1.64
CA ILE A 485 -15.02 -7.96 -2.63
C ILE A 485 -15.47 -8.89 -3.76
N TRP A 486 -15.30 -8.41 -5.00
CA TRP A 486 -15.39 -9.22 -6.21
C TRP A 486 -13.99 -9.48 -6.74
N GLU A 487 -13.54 -10.71 -6.66
CA GLU A 487 -12.23 -11.11 -7.18
C GLU A 487 -12.35 -11.77 -8.56
N LEU A 488 -11.56 -11.27 -9.51
CA LEU A 488 -11.40 -11.85 -10.82
C LEU A 488 -10.28 -12.88 -10.80
N GLU A 489 -10.63 -14.16 -10.86
CA GLU A 489 -9.69 -15.29 -10.85
C GLU A 489 -10.18 -16.35 -11.86
N ASP A 490 -9.30 -16.94 -12.64
CA ASP A 490 -9.60 -18.02 -13.61
C ASP A 490 -10.79 -17.73 -14.53
N HIS A 491 -10.83 -16.54 -15.13
CA HIS A 491 -11.90 -16.07 -16.02
C HIS A 491 -13.30 -15.99 -15.39
N ARG A 492 -13.40 -16.01 -14.05
CA ARG A 492 -14.64 -15.91 -13.27
C ARG A 492 -14.57 -14.81 -12.24
N VAL A 493 -15.71 -14.50 -11.66
CA VAL A 493 -15.78 -13.57 -10.54
C VAL A 493 -16.20 -14.32 -9.29
N CYS A 494 -15.34 -14.27 -8.26
CA CYS A 494 -15.62 -14.79 -6.94
C CYS A 494 -16.12 -13.66 -6.03
N ASP A 495 -17.21 -13.90 -5.31
CA ASP A 495 -17.88 -12.94 -4.43
C ASP A 495 -17.55 -13.26 -2.95
N TYR A 496 -16.97 -12.28 -2.23
CA TYR A 496 -16.66 -12.37 -0.82
C TYR A 496 -17.43 -11.28 -0.07
N LYS A 497 -18.22 -11.69 0.92
CA LYS A 497 -19.04 -10.78 1.74
C LYS A 497 -18.27 -10.34 2.96
N GLY A 498 -17.45 -9.33 2.81
CA GLY A 498 -16.60 -8.75 3.84
C GLY A 498 -15.57 -7.80 3.24
N ASN A 499 -14.80 -7.13 4.09
CA ASN A 499 -13.74 -6.23 3.70
C ASN A 499 -12.50 -6.98 3.16
N TYR A 500 -11.42 -6.27 2.89
CA TYR A 500 -10.20 -6.84 2.33
C TYR A 500 -9.53 -7.85 3.28
N ASP A 501 -9.54 -7.62 4.59
CA ASP A 501 -8.96 -8.55 5.57
C ASP A 501 -9.72 -9.87 5.60
N PHE A 502 -11.05 -9.81 5.61
CA PHE A 502 -11.90 -11.00 5.51
C PHE A 502 -11.66 -11.78 4.21
N TYR A 503 -11.51 -11.09 3.09
CA TYR A 503 -11.17 -11.71 1.81
C TYR A 503 -9.84 -12.48 1.90
N LEU A 504 -8.79 -11.90 2.51
CA LEU A 504 -7.49 -12.56 2.68
C LEU A 504 -7.61 -13.84 3.51
N GLU A 505 -8.35 -13.80 4.60
CA GLU A 505 -8.58 -14.98 5.46
C GLU A 505 -9.30 -16.10 4.71
N GLU A 506 -10.39 -15.76 4.02
CA GLU A 506 -11.17 -16.75 3.25
C GLU A 506 -10.36 -17.34 2.08
N LYS A 507 -9.57 -16.52 1.40
CA LYS A 507 -8.66 -16.99 0.34
C LYS A 507 -7.58 -17.92 0.89
N ALA A 508 -7.01 -17.62 2.04
CA ALA A 508 -6.05 -18.50 2.71
C ALA A 508 -6.68 -19.83 3.11
N LYS A 509 -7.90 -19.82 3.66
CA LYS A 509 -8.65 -21.05 3.99
C LYS A 509 -8.93 -21.90 2.75
N ARG A 510 -9.38 -21.29 1.64
CA ARG A 510 -9.63 -22.00 0.37
C ARG A 510 -8.37 -22.64 -0.18
N ARG A 511 -7.22 -21.95 -0.16
CA ARG A 511 -5.93 -22.51 -0.59
C ARG A 511 -5.49 -23.70 0.26
N LEU A 512 -5.67 -23.65 1.57
CA LEU A 512 -5.38 -24.77 2.47
C LEU A 512 -6.28 -25.98 2.21
N LEU A 513 -7.57 -25.76 1.94
CA LEU A 513 -8.51 -26.82 1.59
C LEU A 513 -8.18 -27.47 0.23
N GLN A 514 -7.79 -26.69 -0.77
CA GLN A 514 -7.36 -27.19 -2.07
C GLN A 514 -6.05 -27.98 -2.00
N ALA A 515 -5.10 -27.54 -1.18
CA ALA A 515 -3.84 -28.24 -0.95
C ALA A 515 -4.02 -29.57 -0.16
N ALA A 516 -5.09 -29.68 0.62
CA ALA A 516 -5.42 -30.88 1.40
C ALA A 516 -6.16 -31.97 0.58
N VAL A 517 -6.60 -31.68 -0.65
CA VAL A 517 -7.20 -32.66 -1.55
C VAL A 517 -6.08 -33.30 -2.39
N PRO A 518 -5.67 -34.55 -2.16
CA PRO A 518 -4.69 -35.19 -3.01
C PRO A 518 -5.26 -35.38 -4.41
N SER A 519 -4.53 -34.95 -5.42
CA SER A 519 -4.81 -35.18 -6.84
C SER A 519 -4.96 -36.69 -7.11
N SER A 520 -6.20 -37.16 -7.12
CA SER A 520 -6.52 -38.52 -7.53
C SER A 520 -6.64 -38.57 -9.05
N ALA A 521 -5.57 -39.06 -9.70
CA ALA A 521 -5.65 -39.56 -11.06
C ALA A 521 -6.69 -40.71 -11.13
N PRO A 522 -7.38 -40.90 -12.25
CA PRO A 522 -8.46 -41.88 -12.35
C PRO A 522 -7.89 -43.31 -12.37
N VAL A 523 -8.04 -44.05 -11.28
CA VAL A 523 -7.80 -45.51 -11.25
C VAL A 523 -9.10 -46.23 -11.53
N GLN A 524 -9.06 -47.05 -12.57
CA GLN A 524 -10.12 -47.94 -13.03
C GLN A 524 -10.63 -48.83 -11.89
N ARG A 525 -11.95 -48.90 -11.73
CA ARG A 525 -12.66 -49.81 -10.85
C ARG A 525 -12.40 -51.26 -11.25
N LYS A 526 -11.83 -52.05 -10.33
CA LYS A 526 -12.01 -53.50 -10.24
C LYS A 526 -12.65 -53.85 -8.90
N ALA A 527 -13.58 -54.80 -9.02
CA ALA A 527 -14.57 -55.24 -8.04
C ALA A 527 -14.01 -55.65 -6.66
N ALA A 528 -14.88 -55.46 -5.68
CA ALA A 528 -14.73 -55.83 -4.27
C ALA A 528 -14.54 -57.31 -4.01
N PRO A 529 -13.96 -57.67 -2.86
CA PRO A 529 -14.65 -58.57 -1.93
C PRO A 529 -14.78 -58.01 -0.51
N GLU A 530 -15.75 -58.57 0.18
CA GLU A 530 -16.35 -58.24 1.46
C GLU A 530 -15.46 -58.32 2.72
N PRO A 531 -15.93 -57.95 3.90
CA PRO A 531 -15.15 -57.33 4.95
C PRO A 531 -14.66 -58.31 6.00
N ILE A 532 -13.47 -58.06 6.54
CA ILE A 532 -12.99 -58.68 7.78
C ILE A 532 -12.84 -57.58 8.84
N SER A 533 -13.61 -57.73 9.90
CA SER A 533 -13.57 -56.93 11.10
C SER A 533 -12.25 -57.11 11.87
N SER A 534 -11.57 -56.00 12.16
CA SER A 534 -10.62 -55.95 13.25
C SER A 534 -10.65 -54.61 13.94
N THR A 535 -11.12 -54.66 15.17
CA THR A 535 -11.16 -53.61 16.18
C THR A 535 -9.75 -53.06 16.44
N VAL A 536 -9.57 -51.76 16.10
CA VAL A 536 -8.46 -50.98 16.65
C VAL A 536 -9.06 -49.83 17.47
N LYS A 537 -8.79 -49.90 18.77
CA LYS A 537 -9.16 -48.88 19.73
C LYS A 537 -8.45 -47.55 19.40
N SER A 538 -9.17 -46.55 18.91
CA SER A 538 -8.71 -45.18 18.88
C SER A 538 -9.06 -44.55 20.23
N SER A 539 -8.05 -44.03 20.93
CA SER A 539 -8.22 -43.17 22.12
C SER A 539 -8.81 -41.86 21.71
N GLY A 540 -10.13 -41.76 21.74
CA GLY A 540 -10.85 -40.53 21.53
C GLY A 540 -10.68 -39.62 22.76
N ARG A 541 -10.19 -38.40 22.53
CA ARG A 541 -10.42 -37.29 23.44
C ARG A 541 -11.93 -37.07 23.52
N HIS A 542 -12.53 -37.42 24.66
CA HIS A 542 -13.94 -37.09 24.96
C HIS A 542 -14.11 -35.58 24.89
N LYS A 543 -14.82 -35.07 23.88
CA LYS A 543 -15.49 -33.77 23.97
C LYS A 543 -16.49 -33.87 25.11
N ARG A 544 -16.26 -33.15 26.20
CA ARG A 544 -17.23 -32.99 27.27
C ARG A 544 -18.44 -32.27 26.69
N VAL A 545 -19.59 -32.94 26.67
CA VAL A 545 -20.88 -32.33 26.36
C VAL A 545 -21.33 -31.59 27.61
N TYR A 546 -21.37 -30.29 27.56
CA TYR A 546 -21.87 -29.45 28.67
C TYR A 546 -23.39 -29.28 28.54
N SER A 547 -24.10 -29.17 29.66
CA SER A 547 -25.47 -28.70 29.63
C SER A 547 -25.52 -27.18 29.43
N PRO A 548 -26.59 -26.59 28.84
CA PRO A 548 -26.69 -25.15 28.61
C PRO A 548 -26.40 -24.28 29.85
N GLN A 549 -26.91 -24.71 31.01
CA GLN A 549 -26.69 -24.00 32.28
C GLN A 549 -25.26 -24.12 32.82
N GLU A 550 -24.57 -25.23 32.53
CA GLU A 550 -23.17 -25.41 32.90
C GLU A 550 -22.22 -24.60 31.96
N ALA A 551 -22.55 -24.53 30.69
CA ALA A 551 -21.82 -23.70 29.74
C ALA A 551 -21.85 -22.23 30.09
N GLU A 552 -23.03 -21.71 30.45
CA GLU A 552 -23.25 -20.33 30.88
C GLU A 552 -22.50 -19.98 32.19
N LYS A 553 -22.50 -20.89 33.16
CA LYS A 553 -21.73 -20.71 34.40
C LYS A 553 -20.22 -20.74 34.17
N LEU A 554 -19.75 -21.59 33.25
CA LEU A 554 -18.34 -21.66 32.90
C LEU A 554 -17.89 -20.43 32.11
N LEU A 555 -18.72 -19.89 31.20
CA LEU A 555 -18.50 -18.65 30.50
C LEU A 555 -18.36 -17.48 31.48
N ALA A 556 -19.31 -17.31 32.39
CA ALA A 556 -19.28 -16.26 33.40
C ALA A 556 -18.01 -16.35 34.29
N LYS A 557 -17.56 -17.58 34.60
CA LYS A 557 -16.34 -17.78 35.38
C LYS A 557 -15.07 -17.41 34.59
N VAL A 558 -15.00 -17.75 33.30
CA VAL A 558 -13.86 -17.40 32.46
C VAL A 558 -13.81 -15.89 32.21
N GLU A 559 -14.97 -15.23 31.99
CA GLU A 559 -15.06 -13.78 31.86
C GLU A 559 -14.58 -13.04 33.12
N LEU A 560 -14.94 -13.56 34.30
CA LEU A 560 -14.46 -13.00 35.57
C LEU A 560 -12.94 -13.11 35.66
N SER A 561 -12.39 -14.29 35.30
CA SER A 561 -10.93 -14.51 35.31
C SER A 561 -10.18 -13.60 34.30
N ILE A 562 -10.75 -13.37 33.12
CA ILE A 562 -10.18 -12.45 32.13
C ILE A 562 -10.09 -11.03 32.72
N ARG A 563 -11.20 -10.53 33.32
CA ARG A 563 -11.23 -9.20 33.95
C ARG A 563 -10.25 -9.05 35.12
N GLU A 564 -10.07 -10.11 35.91
CA GLU A 564 -9.08 -10.10 37.00
C GLU A 564 -7.64 -10.01 36.46
N GLN A 565 -7.34 -10.76 35.41
CA GLN A 565 -5.99 -10.70 34.80
C GLN A 565 -5.74 -9.39 34.05
N GLU A 566 -6.74 -8.82 33.37
CA GLU A 566 -6.66 -7.50 32.74
C GLU A 566 -6.43 -6.39 33.78
N ALA A 567 -7.10 -6.48 34.94
CA ALA A 567 -6.87 -5.51 36.02
C ALA A 567 -5.44 -5.60 36.58
N LEU A 568 -4.89 -6.82 36.72
CA LEU A 568 -3.50 -7.03 37.12
C LEU A 568 -2.51 -6.49 36.07
N LEU A 569 -2.80 -6.71 34.79
CA LEU A 569 -2.02 -6.20 33.68
C LEU A 569 -1.96 -4.66 33.71
N GLY A 570 -3.10 -3.99 33.91
CA GLY A 570 -3.15 -2.53 34.02
C GLY A 570 -2.36 -1.97 35.23
N VAL A 571 -2.35 -2.68 36.36
CA VAL A 571 -1.51 -2.31 37.52
C VAL A 571 -0.02 -2.47 37.17
N LEU A 572 0.35 -3.54 36.47
CA LEU A 572 1.72 -3.80 36.07
C LEU A 572 2.22 -2.78 35.05
N GLU A 573 1.37 -2.43 34.07
CA GLU A 573 1.66 -1.37 33.08
C GLU A 573 1.86 -0.02 33.76
N GLY A 574 1.04 0.30 34.78
CA GLY A 574 1.22 1.49 35.61
C GLY A 574 2.57 1.51 36.34
N ARG A 575 3.04 0.35 36.82
CA ARG A 575 4.38 0.21 37.44
C ARG A 575 5.51 0.30 36.40
N MET A 576 5.30 -0.21 35.21
CA MET A 576 6.27 -0.09 34.12
C MET A 576 6.36 1.33 33.57
N ALA A 577 5.30 2.13 33.66
CA ALA A 577 5.30 3.54 33.25
C ALA A 577 6.00 4.47 34.27
N ASP A 578 6.30 4.01 35.48
CA ASP A 578 6.99 4.81 36.48
C ASP A 578 8.49 4.96 36.10
N PRO A 579 9.01 6.18 35.95
CA PRO A 579 10.42 6.40 35.65
C PRO A 579 11.40 5.77 36.64
N ALA A 580 10.99 5.54 37.89
CA ALA A 580 11.80 4.89 38.92
C ALA A 580 12.04 3.40 38.62
N SER A 581 11.16 2.73 37.88
CA SER A 581 11.28 1.30 37.53
C SER A 581 12.36 1.01 36.46
N HIS A 582 12.82 2.04 35.74
CA HIS A 582 13.84 1.92 34.70
C HIS A 582 15.29 2.13 35.21
N THR A 583 15.48 2.43 36.49
CA THR A 583 16.79 2.67 37.06
C THR A 583 17.58 1.39 37.35
N ASP A 584 16.89 0.25 37.45
CA ASP A 584 17.49 -1.07 37.67
C ASP A 584 17.19 -2.02 36.50
N PRO A 585 18.23 -2.44 35.73
CA PRO A 585 18.00 -3.31 34.55
C PRO A 585 17.42 -4.69 34.90
N GLU A 586 17.74 -5.25 36.07
CA GLU A 586 17.24 -6.56 36.51
C GLU A 586 15.75 -6.45 36.92
N ALA A 587 15.38 -5.39 37.61
CA ALA A 587 14.00 -5.12 37.98
C ALA A 587 13.10 -4.84 36.73
N SER A 588 13.63 -4.11 35.76
CA SER A 588 12.93 -3.84 34.48
C SER A 588 12.73 -5.12 33.66
N ALA A 589 13.72 -6.01 33.60
CA ALA A 589 13.60 -7.30 32.91
C ALA A 589 12.60 -8.24 33.61
N ALA A 590 12.55 -8.23 34.94
CA ALA A 590 11.58 -9.00 35.71
C ALA A 590 10.12 -8.51 35.46
N LEU A 591 9.89 -7.21 35.44
CA LEU A 591 8.58 -6.61 35.11
C LEU A 591 8.13 -6.94 33.67
N ALA A 592 9.06 -6.92 32.70
CA ALA A 592 8.76 -7.29 31.33
C ALA A 592 8.41 -8.79 31.18
N ALA A 593 9.10 -9.66 31.93
CA ALA A 593 8.78 -11.10 31.96
C ALA A 593 7.41 -11.38 32.59
N GLU A 594 7.06 -10.67 33.68
CA GLU A 594 5.77 -10.77 34.35
C GLU A 594 4.62 -10.28 33.46
N HIS A 595 4.86 -9.19 32.72
CA HIS A 595 3.92 -8.66 31.73
C HIS A 595 3.65 -9.68 30.59
N ALA A 596 4.70 -10.27 30.03
CA ALA A 596 4.58 -11.28 28.97
C ALA A 596 3.87 -12.55 29.48
N ALA A 597 4.09 -12.95 30.72
CA ALA A 597 3.42 -14.11 31.32
C ALA A 597 1.91 -13.85 31.52
N LEU A 598 1.52 -12.66 32.00
CA LEU A 598 0.12 -12.25 32.15
C LEU A 598 -0.59 -12.15 30.80
N GLN A 599 0.04 -11.60 29.78
CA GLN A 599 -0.53 -11.55 28.42
C GLN A 599 -0.79 -12.97 27.86
N ALA A 600 0.17 -13.88 28.01
CA ALA A 600 0.00 -15.27 27.57
C ALA A 600 -1.11 -16.01 28.34
N GLU A 601 -1.38 -15.64 29.59
CA GLU A 601 -2.47 -16.20 30.38
C GLU A 601 -3.83 -15.66 29.97
N ILE A 602 -3.93 -14.38 29.66
CA ILE A 602 -5.14 -13.75 29.09
C ILE A 602 -5.48 -14.39 27.74
N GLU A 603 -4.49 -14.59 26.86
CA GLU A 603 -4.69 -15.23 25.55
C GLU A 603 -5.22 -16.68 25.68
N LYS A 604 -4.73 -17.45 26.62
CA LYS A 604 -5.26 -18.80 26.91
C LYS A 604 -6.69 -18.77 27.43
N LEU A 605 -7.03 -17.78 28.27
CA LEU A 605 -8.38 -17.62 28.78
C LEU A 605 -9.35 -17.18 27.68
N MET A 606 -8.92 -16.33 26.75
CA MET A 606 -9.70 -15.92 25.58
C MET A 606 -9.99 -17.09 24.66
N LEU A 607 -8.98 -17.90 24.31
CA LEU A 607 -9.17 -19.12 23.51
C LEU A 607 -10.19 -20.07 24.18
N ARG A 608 -10.11 -20.20 25.51
CA ARG A 608 -11.05 -21.05 26.25
C ARG A 608 -12.45 -20.48 26.29
N TRP A 609 -12.58 -19.16 26.32
CA TRP A 609 -13.86 -18.45 26.24
C TRP A 609 -14.52 -18.68 24.87
N GLU A 610 -13.74 -18.56 23.76
CA GLU A 610 -14.21 -18.84 22.40
C GLU A 610 -14.68 -20.31 22.23
N GLU A 611 -13.93 -21.29 22.76
CA GLU A 611 -14.34 -22.69 22.74
C GLU A 611 -15.69 -22.92 23.49
N LEU A 612 -15.89 -22.25 24.60
CA LEU A 612 -17.12 -22.36 25.38
C LEU A 612 -18.29 -21.63 24.74
N MET A 613 -18.07 -20.46 24.12
CA MET A 613 -19.06 -19.74 23.33
C MET A 613 -19.53 -20.57 22.13
N THR A 614 -18.62 -21.11 21.34
CA THR A 614 -18.95 -21.98 20.21
C THR A 614 -19.73 -23.23 20.66
N ALA A 615 -19.37 -23.79 21.81
CA ALA A 615 -20.09 -24.92 22.37
C ALA A 615 -21.49 -24.53 22.91
N ALA A 616 -21.66 -23.32 23.43
CA ALA A 616 -22.93 -22.80 23.91
C ALA A 616 -23.90 -22.45 22.77
N GLU A 617 -23.38 -21.87 21.68
CA GLU A 617 -24.14 -21.59 20.45
C GLU A 617 -24.64 -22.88 19.79
N ALA A 618 -23.79 -23.91 19.69
CA ALA A 618 -24.16 -25.22 19.15
C ALA A 618 -25.20 -26.00 20.00
N LEU A 619 -25.48 -25.55 21.21
CA LEU A 619 -26.51 -26.13 22.09
C LEU A 619 -27.84 -25.33 22.07
N GLN A 620 -27.87 -24.16 21.41
CA GLN A 620 -29.07 -23.33 21.22
C GLN A 620 -29.68 -23.51 19.81
N GLU A 621 -28.96 -24.10 18.86
CA GLU A 621 -29.48 -24.61 17.59
C GLU A 621 -29.97 -26.07 17.74
#